data_c3a7c9e35fe666c35121ddd2783a5762
#
_entry.id   c3a7c9e35fe666c35121ddd2783a5762
#
_cell.length_a   1.000
_cell.length_b   1.000
_cell.length_c   1.000
_cell.angle_alpha   90.00
_cell.angle_beta   90.00
_cell.angle_gamma   90.00
#
_symmetry.space_group_name_H-M   'P 1'
#
loop_
_entity.id
_entity.type
_entity.pdbx_description
1 polymer ?
#
loop_
_entity_poly.entity_id
_entity_poly.type
_entity_poly.pdbx_seq_one_letter_code
_entity_poly.pdbx_strand_id
1 'polypeptide(L)'
;MFKNKNVLVTGGTGMIGRELVQILLDKGAKIRVASLDEPVDFFENVEFHKVDLTIYKNCEMVCEGMDFIFHVAGIKCSAEMPRIKPLNYFIPMIRFNTNMMEAAYQSGTNWFLYTSSVGVYSPAEIMKEDDVWKTFPSDNDKLPGWSKRMGELQA
;
A
#
# COMPACT_ATOMS: atom_id res chain seq x y z
N MET A 1 -8.93 -8.65 -18.24
CA MET A 1 -7.58 -8.43 -17.72
C MET A 1 -7.31 -9.31 -16.49
N PHE A 2 -8.18 -9.33 -15.45
CA PHE A 2 -7.92 -10.04 -14.18
C PHE A 2 -8.45 -11.48 -14.10
N LYS A 3 -9.26 -11.95 -15.06
CA LYS A 3 -9.85 -13.30 -15.02
C LYS A 3 -8.76 -14.38 -14.90
N ASN A 4 -8.87 -15.23 -13.88
CA ASN A 4 -7.93 -16.29 -13.51
C ASN A 4 -6.50 -15.83 -13.16
N LYS A 5 -6.30 -14.52 -12.91
CA LYS A 5 -5.03 -13.96 -12.49
C LYS A 5 -4.88 -13.96 -10.98
N ASN A 6 -3.67 -14.19 -10.50
CA ASN A 6 -3.34 -14.10 -9.08
C ASN A 6 -3.05 -12.63 -8.74
N VAL A 7 -3.82 -12.09 -7.81
CA VAL A 7 -3.76 -10.66 -7.44
C VAL A 7 -3.57 -10.51 -5.94
N LEU A 8 -2.50 -9.87 -5.53
CA LEU A 8 -2.29 -9.48 -4.13
C LEU A 8 -2.88 -8.09 -3.87
N VAL A 9 -3.64 -7.97 -2.78
CA VAL A 9 -4.09 -6.68 -2.25
C VAL A 9 -3.58 -6.54 -0.82
N THR A 10 -2.59 -5.68 -0.59
CA THR A 10 -2.15 -5.37 0.76
C THR A 10 -3.09 -4.34 1.39
N GLY A 11 -3.40 -4.50 2.67
CA GLY A 11 -4.39 -3.64 3.34
C GLY A 11 -5.82 -3.87 2.84
N GLY A 12 -6.12 -5.08 2.34
CA GLY A 12 -7.44 -5.44 1.83
C GLY A 12 -8.58 -5.34 2.85
N THR A 13 -8.29 -5.26 4.15
CA THR A 13 -9.28 -5.01 5.21
C THR A 13 -9.64 -3.52 5.37
N GLY A 14 -8.87 -2.62 4.77
CA GLY A 14 -9.09 -1.18 4.83
C GLY A 14 -10.23 -0.70 3.94
N MET A 15 -10.61 0.56 4.06
CA MET A 15 -11.72 1.18 3.32
C MET A 15 -11.56 1.04 1.79
N ILE A 16 -10.39 1.38 1.25
CA ILE A 16 -10.10 1.23 -0.18
C ILE A 16 -9.91 -0.24 -0.56
N GLY A 17 -9.19 -0.99 0.28
CA GLY A 17 -8.85 -2.38 0.01
C GLY A 17 -10.07 -3.29 -0.11
N ARG A 18 -11.09 -3.12 0.72
CA ARG A 18 -12.35 -3.89 0.66
C ARG A 18 -13.05 -3.77 -0.67
N GLU A 19 -13.28 -2.53 -1.12
CA GLU A 19 -13.93 -2.26 -2.39
C GLU A 19 -13.12 -2.81 -3.56
N LEU A 20 -11.79 -2.64 -3.51
CA LEU A 20 -10.90 -3.17 -4.52
C LEU A 20 -10.94 -4.70 -4.60
N VAL A 21 -10.90 -5.39 -3.46
CA VAL A 21 -11.03 -6.85 -3.39
C VAL A 21 -12.33 -7.30 -4.03
N GLN A 22 -13.47 -6.67 -3.69
CA GLN A 22 -14.76 -7.02 -4.28
C GLN A 22 -14.77 -6.83 -5.80
N ILE A 23 -14.30 -5.68 -6.29
CA ILE A 23 -14.22 -5.40 -7.74
C ILE A 23 -13.35 -6.44 -8.47
N LEU A 24 -12.25 -6.87 -7.86
CA LEU A 24 -11.35 -7.84 -8.47
C LEU A 24 -11.95 -9.24 -8.47
N LEU A 25 -12.66 -9.64 -7.42
CA LEU A 25 -13.43 -10.89 -7.37
C LEU A 25 -14.49 -10.94 -8.47
N ASP A 26 -15.26 -9.86 -8.64
CA ASP A 26 -16.29 -9.76 -9.69
C ASP A 26 -15.67 -9.85 -11.11
N LYS A 27 -14.39 -9.49 -11.25
CA LYS A 27 -13.63 -9.64 -12.50
C LYS A 27 -12.98 -11.01 -12.66
N GLY A 28 -13.24 -11.94 -11.73
CA GLY A 28 -12.76 -13.32 -11.77
C GLY A 28 -11.28 -13.49 -11.43
N ALA A 29 -10.70 -12.58 -10.64
CA ALA A 29 -9.36 -12.74 -10.11
C ALA A 29 -9.31 -13.75 -8.97
N LYS A 30 -8.15 -14.36 -8.77
CA LYS A 30 -7.81 -15.13 -7.56
C LYS A 30 -7.09 -14.19 -6.60
N ILE A 31 -7.72 -13.91 -5.47
CA ILE A 31 -7.25 -12.85 -4.58
C ILE A 31 -6.48 -13.41 -3.40
N ARG A 32 -5.32 -12.83 -3.15
CA ARG A 32 -4.59 -12.90 -1.88
C ARG A 32 -4.67 -11.54 -1.19
N VAL A 33 -5.02 -11.54 0.09
CA VAL A 33 -5.02 -10.34 0.94
C VAL A 33 -3.94 -10.47 2.00
N ALA A 34 -3.14 -9.41 2.17
CA ALA A 34 -2.19 -9.27 3.28
C ALA A 34 -2.58 -8.07 4.15
N SER A 35 -2.81 -8.29 5.45
CA SER A 35 -3.18 -7.24 6.40
C SER A 35 -2.70 -7.56 7.80
N LEU A 36 -2.62 -6.54 8.67
CA LEU A 36 -2.42 -6.70 10.12
C LEU A 36 -3.72 -7.02 10.86
N ASP A 37 -4.85 -6.61 10.29
CA ASP A 37 -6.17 -6.80 10.88
C ASP A 37 -6.66 -8.25 10.71
N GLU A 38 -7.68 -8.63 11.50
CA GLU A 38 -8.39 -9.90 11.29
C GLU A 38 -9.20 -9.87 9.99
N PRO A 39 -9.43 -11.05 9.36
CA PRO A 39 -10.30 -11.15 8.21
C PRO A 39 -11.74 -10.77 8.59
N VAL A 40 -12.48 -10.27 7.61
CA VAL A 40 -13.91 -9.97 7.72
C VAL A 40 -14.72 -10.94 6.87
N ASP A 41 -15.99 -11.14 7.19
CA ASP A 41 -16.86 -12.20 6.64
C ASP A 41 -16.93 -12.27 5.11
N PHE A 42 -16.71 -11.15 4.41
CA PHE A 42 -16.80 -11.15 2.94
C PHE A 42 -15.55 -11.71 2.22
N PHE A 43 -14.55 -12.16 2.96
CA PHE A 43 -13.34 -12.78 2.41
C PHE A 43 -13.42 -14.31 2.25
N GLU A 44 -14.59 -14.92 2.22
CA GLU A 44 -14.75 -16.38 2.12
C GLU A 44 -14.01 -17.03 0.93
N ASN A 45 -13.85 -16.30 -0.19
CA ASN A 45 -13.19 -16.80 -1.42
C ASN A 45 -11.79 -16.16 -1.64
N VAL A 46 -11.15 -15.73 -0.58
CA VAL A 46 -9.87 -15.01 -0.63
C VAL A 46 -8.83 -15.75 0.22
N GLU A 47 -7.64 -15.90 -0.32
CA GLU A 47 -6.47 -16.35 0.45
C GLU A 47 -6.04 -15.19 1.37
N PHE A 48 -6.21 -15.34 2.68
CA PHE A 48 -5.94 -14.29 3.64
C PHE A 48 -4.67 -14.57 4.45
N HIS A 49 -3.77 -13.59 4.50
CA HIS A 49 -2.56 -13.61 5.30
C HIS A 49 -2.58 -12.46 6.33
N LYS A 50 -2.67 -12.81 7.61
CA LYS A 50 -2.47 -11.87 8.69
C LYS A 50 -0.98 -11.73 8.95
N VAL A 51 -0.36 -10.69 8.42
CA VAL A 51 1.11 -10.52 8.44
C VAL A 51 1.53 -9.06 8.60
N ASP A 52 2.67 -8.87 9.23
CA ASP A 52 3.37 -7.58 9.31
C ASP A 52 4.34 -7.42 8.13
N LEU A 53 4.02 -6.49 7.24
CA LEU A 53 4.83 -6.19 6.04
C LEU A 53 6.09 -5.37 6.36
N THR A 54 6.31 -4.95 7.60
CA THR A 54 7.61 -4.40 8.02
C THR A 54 8.69 -5.48 8.13
N ILE A 55 8.30 -6.75 8.05
CA ILE A 55 9.18 -7.92 8.04
C ILE A 55 9.31 -8.41 6.59
N TYR A 56 10.49 -8.27 6.00
CA TYR A 56 10.75 -8.56 4.58
C TYR A 56 10.32 -9.97 4.16
N LYS A 57 10.59 -10.99 5.00
CA LYS A 57 10.20 -12.37 4.72
C LYS A 57 8.68 -12.57 4.53
N ASN A 58 7.87 -11.77 5.21
CA ASN A 58 6.42 -11.79 5.01
C ASN A 58 6.04 -11.21 3.64
N CYS A 59 6.79 -10.19 3.19
CA CYS A 59 6.57 -9.62 1.86
C CYS A 59 6.94 -10.60 0.75
N GLU A 60 8.08 -11.31 0.88
CA GLU A 60 8.44 -12.39 -0.05
C GLU A 60 7.35 -13.44 -0.17
N MET A 61 6.87 -13.95 0.98
CA MET A 61 5.83 -14.97 1.03
C MET A 61 4.53 -14.53 0.34
N VAL A 62 4.08 -13.30 0.57
CA VAL A 62 2.79 -12.85 0.00
C VAL A 62 2.91 -12.43 -1.48
N CYS A 63 4.11 -12.08 -1.96
CA CYS A 63 4.37 -11.75 -3.36
C CYS A 63 4.54 -12.98 -4.25
N GLU A 64 4.85 -14.15 -3.68
CA GLU A 64 5.13 -15.36 -4.45
C GLU A 64 3.96 -15.77 -5.34
N GLY A 65 4.21 -15.89 -6.64
CA GLY A 65 3.25 -16.32 -7.65
C GLY A 65 2.16 -15.31 -8.00
N MET A 66 2.34 -14.04 -7.69
CA MET A 66 1.38 -12.97 -8.01
C MET A 66 1.63 -12.37 -9.39
N ASP A 67 0.57 -12.25 -10.20
CA ASP A 67 0.60 -11.55 -11.49
C ASP A 67 0.52 -10.03 -11.31
N PHE A 68 -0.28 -9.59 -10.32
CA PHE A 68 -0.56 -8.19 -10.02
C PHE A 68 -0.50 -7.92 -8.52
N ILE A 69 0.06 -6.79 -8.12
CA ILE A 69 0.07 -6.35 -6.74
C ILE A 69 -0.55 -4.95 -6.63
N PHE A 70 -1.56 -4.82 -5.79
CA PHE A 70 -2.14 -3.54 -5.37
C PHE A 70 -1.68 -3.25 -3.94
N HIS A 71 -0.69 -2.39 -3.83
CA HIS A 71 -0.15 -2.00 -2.52
C HIS A 71 -0.92 -0.81 -1.97
N VAL A 72 -2.04 -1.10 -1.29
CA VAL A 72 -2.92 -0.09 -0.68
C VAL A 72 -2.83 -0.04 0.85
N ALA A 73 -1.92 -0.83 1.43
CA ALA A 73 -1.65 -0.80 2.86
C ALA A 73 -1.20 0.59 3.31
N GLY A 74 -1.68 1.01 4.47
CA GLY A 74 -1.31 2.27 5.10
C GLY A 74 -1.55 2.20 6.59
N ILE A 75 -0.87 3.05 7.36
CA ILE A 75 -1.06 3.14 8.80
C ILE A 75 -2.26 4.05 9.06
N LYS A 76 -3.29 3.49 9.72
CA LYS A 76 -4.42 4.27 10.23
C LYS A 76 -4.01 4.98 11.51
N CYS A 77 -4.10 6.29 11.54
CA CYS A 77 -3.90 7.07 12.75
C CYS A 77 -4.68 8.39 12.69
N SER A 78 -4.89 9.03 13.83
CA SER A 78 -5.38 10.41 13.87
C SER A 78 -4.35 11.37 13.28
N ALA A 79 -4.78 12.53 12.78
CA ALA A 79 -3.90 13.56 12.24
C ALA A 79 -2.83 14.07 13.24
N GLU A 80 -3.06 13.86 14.54
CA GLU A 80 -2.14 14.26 15.60
C GLU A 80 -1.01 13.25 15.83
N MET A 81 -1.25 11.96 15.57
CA MET A 81 -0.28 10.90 15.88
C MET A 81 1.08 11.09 15.18
N PRO A 82 1.17 11.49 13.91
CA PRO A 82 2.46 11.77 13.27
C PRO A 82 3.22 12.93 13.91
N ARG A 83 2.52 13.84 14.60
CA ARG A 83 3.13 14.97 15.35
C ARG A 83 3.64 14.54 16.72
N ILE A 84 2.87 13.68 17.43
CA ILE A 84 3.19 13.24 18.81
C ILE A 84 4.25 12.13 18.79
N LYS A 85 4.14 11.18 17.87
CA LYS A 85 5.01 10.01 17.75
C LYS A 85 5.47 9.80 16.30
N PRO A 86 6.26 10.73 15.74
CA PRO A 86 6.60 10.74 14.32
C PRO A 86 7.30 9.46 13.85
N LEU A 87 8.18 8.89 14.66
CA LEU A 87 8.95 7.70 14.30
C LEU A 87 8.09 6.43 14.27
N ASN A 88 7.05 6.37 15.11
CA ASN A 88 6.11 5.23 15.10
C ASN A 88 5.26 5.17 13.83
N TYR A 89 5.18 6.28 13.11
CA TYR A 89 4.48 6.37 11.84
C TYR A 89 5.44 6.25 10.65
N PHE A 90 6.50 7.07 10.64
CA PHE A 90 7.40 7.20 9.51
C PHE A 90 8.19 5.91 9.21
N ILE A 91 8.80 5.33 10.25
CA ILE A 91 9.66 4.15 10.10
C ILE A 91 8.89 2.94 9.55
N PRO A 92 7.73 2.54 10.12
CA PRO A 92 6.97 1.42 9.54
C PRO A 92 6.52 1.70 8.10
N MET A 93 6.09 2.94 7.79
CA MET A 93 5.69 3.32 6.44
C MET A 93 6.82 3.11 5.41
N ILE A 94 8.02 3.58 5.71
CA ILE A 94 9.20 3.38 4.84
C ILE A 94 9.49 1.89 4.71
N ARG A 95 9.50 1.15 5.82
CA ARG A 95 9.84 -0.27 5.82
C ARG A 95 8.90 -1.09 4.95
N PHE A 96 7.59 -1.06 5.21
CA PHE A 96 6.70 -1.94 4.47
C PHE A 96 6.56 -1.54 3.00
N ASN A 97 6.64 -0.25 2.66
CA ASN A 97 6.63 0.19 1.26
C ASN A 97 7.87 -0.35 0.52
N THR A 98 9.07 -0.15 1.07
CA THR A 98 10.33 -0.64 0.47
C THR A 98 10.36 -2.15 0.39
N ASN A 99 10.01 -2.85 1.47
CA ASN A 99 9.98 -4.31 1.50
C ASN A 99 9.04 -4.88 0.43
N MET A 100 7.84 -4.30 0.29
CA MET A 100 6.86 -4.76 -0.70
C MET A 100 7.34 -4.56 -2.14
N MET A 101 7.95 -3.42 -2.44
CA MET A 101 8.49 -3.15 -3.78
C MET A 101 9.66 -4.07 -4.11
N GLU A 102 10.58 -4.25 -3.18
CA GLU A 102 11.70 -5.18 -3.34
C GLU A 102 11.21 -6.62 -3.54
N ALA A 103 10.30 -7.10 -2.67
CA ALA A 103 9.75 -8.45 -2.79
C ALA A 103 8.97 -8.66 -4.10
N ALA A 104 8.20 -7.67 -4.55
CA ALA A 104 7.50 -7.70 -5.83
C ALA A 104 8.48 -7.81 -7.02
N TYR A 105 9.54 -7.02 -7.00
CA TYR A 105 10.60 -7.07 -8.01
C TYR A 105 11.30 -8.44 -8.02
N GLN A 106 11.70 -8.95 -6.87
CA GLN A 106 12.39 -10.24 -6.76
C GLN A 106 11.49 -11.44 -7.14
N SER A 107 10.18 -11.35 -6.89
CA SER A 107 9.22 -12.39 -7.28
C SER A 107 8.89 -12.38 -8.78
N GLY A 108 9.38 -11.39 -9.55
CA GLY A 108 9.09 -11.26 -10.97
C GLY A 108 7.64 -10.83 -11.26
N THR A 109 6.97 -10.18 -10.31
CA THR A 109 5.61 -9.65 -10.52
C THR A 109 5.59 -8.67 -11.68
N ASN A 110 4.69 -8.88 -12.65
CA ASN A 110 4.64 -8.08 -13.87
C ASN A 110 4.06 -6.67 -13.66
N TRP A 111 3.28 -6.47 -12.61
CA TRP A 111 2.59 -5.20 -12.40
C TRP A 111 2.38 -4.90 -10.92
N PHE A 112 2.83 -3.72 -10.52
CA PHE A 112 2.73 -3.22 -9.16
C PHE A 112 2.08 -1.85 -9.14
N LEU A 113 1.00 -1.68 -8.37
CA LEU A 113 0.38 -0.38 -8.11
C LEU A 113 0.73 0.07 -6.71
N TYR A 114 1.32 1.24 -6.61
CA TYR A 114 1.57 1.93 -5.36
C TYR A 114 0.56 3.05 -5.13
N THR A 115 -0.07 3.06 -3.96
CA THR A 115 -1.00 4.15 -3.59
C THR A 115 -0.24 5.28 -2.93
N SER A 116 -0.10 6.41 -3.60
CA SER A 116 0.45 7.63 -3.03
C SER A 116 -0.58 8.39 -2.17
N SER A 117 -0.46 9.68 -1.99
CA SER A 117 -1.31 10.49 -1.11
C SER A 117 -1.34 11.94 -1.54
N VAL A 118 -2.44 12.62 -1.25
CA VAL A 118 -2.52 14.09 -1.35
C VAL A 118 -1.49 14.79 -0.46
N GLY A 119 -1.04 14.16 0.62
CA GLY A 119 0.00 14.69 1.52
C GLY A 119 1.38 14.86 0.88
N VAL A 120 1.60 14.33 -0.34
CA VAL A 120 2.87 14.55 -1.09
C VAL A 120 2.96 15.97 -1.65
N TYR A 121 1.85 16.68 -1.80
CA TYR A 121 1.83 18.04 -2.34
C TYR A 121 2.12 19.10 -1.28
N SER A 122 2.75 20.20 -1.71
CA SER A 122 2.71 21.45 -0.97
C SER A 122 1.32 22.07 -1.06
N PRO A 123 0.85 22.83 -0.05
CA PRO A 123 -0.39 23.57 -0.14
C PRO A 123 -0.41 24.49 -1.36
N ALA A 124 -1.43 24.37 -2.19
CA ALA A 124 -1.64 25.19 -3.39
C ALA A 124 -3.15 25.28 -3.68
N GLU A 125 -3.56 26.32 -4.38
CA GLU A 125 -4.95 26.48 -4.85
C GLU A 125 -5.34 25.32 -5.81
N ILE A 126 -4.42 24.95 -6.70
CA ILE A 126 -4.54 23.80 -7.60
C ILE A 126 -3.28 22.95 -7.44
N MET A 127 -3.44 21.71 -7.02
CA MET A 127 -2.36 20.74 -6.91
C MET A 127 -2.11 20.08 -8.26
N LYS A 128 -0.86 20.09 -8.73
CA LYS A 128 -0.44 19.47 -9.99
C LYS A 128 0.62 18.43 -9.72
N GLU A 129 0.54 17.28 -10.38
CA GLU A 129 1.50 16.18 -10.21
C GLU A 129 2.94 16.62 -10.51
N ASP A 130 3.16 17.44 -11.54
CA ASP A 130 4.47 17.97 -11.91
C ASP A 130 5.16 18.83 -10.82
N ASP A 131 4.41 19.28 -9.82
CA ASP A 131 4.94 20.14 -8.77
C ASP A 131 5.41 19.36 -7.54
N VAL A 132 5.12 18.06 -7.45
CA VAL A 132 5.51 17.22 -6.32
C VAL A 132 7.01 17.27 -6.06
N TRP A 133 7.82 17.20 -7.12
CA TRP A 133 9.29 17.18 -7.00
C TRP A 133 9.95 18.57 -7.02
N LYS A 134 9.18 19.65 -7.15
CA LYS A 134 9.64 21.04 -7.09
C LYS A 134 9.41 21.68 -5.73
N THR A 135 8.61 21.04 -4.88
CA THR A 135 8.17 21.56 -3.59
C THR A 135 8.39 20.54 -2.47
N PHE A 136 8.18 20.94 -1.21
CA PHE A 136 8.16 20.02 -0.09
C PHE A 136 6.73 19.55 0.20
N PRO A 137 6.54 18.36 0.81
CA PRO A 137 5.25 17.95 1.34
C PRO A 137 4.67 18.98 2.31
N SER A 138 3.33 19.03 2.44
CA SER A 138 2.66 19.87 3.41
C SER A 138 3.24 19.66 4.82
N ASP A 139 3.43 20.74 5.58
CA ASP A 139 3.87 20.65 6.98
C ASP A 139 2.87 19.88 7.86
N ASN A 140 1.58 19.87 7.50
CA ASN A 140 0.56 19.10 8.20
C ASN A 140 0.74 17.59 8.02
N ASP A 141 1.24 17.16 6.85
CA ASP A 141 1.45 15.76 6.47
C ASP A 141 2.92 15.45 6.19
N LYS A 142 3.85 16.19 6.79
CA LYS A 142 5.27 16.15 6.46
C LYS A 142 5.85 14.74 6.40
N LEU A 143 5.71 13.96 7.46
CA LEU A 143 6.27 12.61 7.50
C LEU A 143 5.51 11.60 6.63
N PRO A 144 4.16 11.56 6.65
CA PRO A 144 3.40 10.79 5.67
C PRO A 144 3.75 11.14 4.23
N GLY A 145 3.80 12.44 3.91
CA GLY A 145 4.14 12.94 2.58
C GLY A 145 5.52 12.48 2.12
N TRP A 146 6.54 12.62 2.97
CA TRP A 146 7.88 12.13 2.64
C TRP A 146 7.93 10.62 2.47
N SER A 147 7.26 9.85 3.34
CA SER A 147 7.24 8.39 3.19
C SER A 147 6.58 7.96 1.88
N LYS A 148 5.54 8.68 1.44
CA LYS A 148 4.87 8.43 0.16
C LYS A 148 5.72 8.84 -1.03
N ARG A 149 6.41 9.99 -0.99
CA ARG A 149 7.36 10.38 -2.04
C ARG A 149 8.51 9.38 -2.20
N MET A 150 9.02 8.83 -1.08
CA MET A 150 10.03 7.78 -1.16
C MET A 150 9.51 6.53 -1.86
N GLY A 151 8.24 6.18 -1.65
CA GLY A 151 7.59 5.10 -2.39
C GLY A 151 7.41 5.42 -3.88
N GLU A 152 7.05 6.65 -4.25
CA GLU A 152 6.97 7.07 -5.67
C GLU A 152 8.32 6.97 -6.40
N LEU A 153 9.42 7.24 -5.70
CA LEU A 153 10.77 7.09 -6.27
C LEU A 153 11.18 5.63 -6.50
N GLN A 154 10.58 4.71 -5.75
CA GLN A 154 10.93 3.29 -5.81
C GLN A 154 10.04 2.53 -6.81
N ALA A 155 8.82 3.01 -7.08
CA ALA A 155 7.86 2.40 -7.98
C ALA A 155 8.15 2.73 -9.44
#